data_07749ff1e10680f3fcb205a87ec0b48b
#
_entry.id   07749ff1e10680f3fcb205a87ec0b48b
#
_cell.length_a   1.000
_cell.length_b   1.000
_cell.length_c   1.000
_cell.angle_alpha   90.00
_cell.angle_beta   90.00
_cell.angle_gamma   90.00
#
_symmetry.space_group_name_H-M   'P 1'
#
loop_
_entity.id
_entity.type
_entity.pdbx_description
1 polymer ?
#
loop_
_entity_poly.entity_id
_entity_poly.type
_entity_poly.pdbx_seq_one_letter_code
_entity_poly.pdbx_strand_id
1 'polypeptide(L)'
;MTRGERVIAFIERFCRIPEGRHVGKPLRLMKFQRDFILAIYSNPAGTARAYLSIARKNGKTALIAALALAHVVGPEARQNSQVISGARSREQAALVFKLAEKMIRLSPELSRLVKIVPSHKQITGLAMNVEYRAISAEAGTAHGLSPVLAILDEVGQIKGPQDAFVEAIE
;
A
#
# COMPACT_ATOMS: atom_id res chain seq x y z
N MET A 1 -9.27 -20.83 -4.06
CA MET A 1 -9.04 -19.38 -4.15
C MET A 1 -7.55 -19.13 -4.21
N THR A 2 -7.08 -18.51 -5.29
CA THR A 2 -5.65 -18.18 -5.46
C THR A 2 -5.21 -17.07 -4.50
N ARG A 3 -3.91 -16.84 -4.42
CA ARG A 3 -3.35 -15.75 -3.58
C ARG A 3 -3.89 -14.38 -4.01
N GLY A 4 -3.92 -14.11 -5.32
CA GLY A 4 -4.48 -12.85 -5.85
C GLY A 4 -5.98 -12.71 -5.60
N GLU A 5 -6.74 -13.79 -5.72
CA GLU A 5 -8.17 -13.77 -5.41
C GLU A 5 -8.45 -13.46 -3.94
N ARG A 6 -7.61 -13.94 -3.02
CA ARG A 6 -7.73 -13.59 -1.59
C ARG A 6 -7.48 -12.09 -1.34
N VAL A 7 -6.48 -11.52 -2.02
CA VAL A 7 -6.20 -10.08 -1.93
C VAL A 7 -7.38 -9.27 -2.47
N ILE A 8 -7.93 -9.63 -3.63
CA ILE A 8 -9.11 -8.99 -4.21
C ILE A 8 -10.31 -9.08 -3.26
N ALA A 9 -10.58 -10.25 -2.74
CA ALA A 9 -11.70 -10.47 -1.81
C ALA A 9 -11.55 -9.63 -0.53
N PHE A 10 -10.36 -9.53 0.02
CA PHE A 10 -10.06 -8.68 1.17
C PHE A 10 -10.36 -7.21 0.86
N ILE A 11 -9.85 -6.69 -0.24
CA ILE A 11 -10.04 -5.29 -0.63
C ILE A 11 -11.52 -4.98 -0.82
N GLU A 12 -12.24 -5.78 -1.59
CA GLU A 12 -13.65 -5.52 -1.89
C GLU A 12 -14.58 -5.71 -0.69
N ARG A 13 -14.17 -6.51 0.28
CA ARG A 13 -14.94 -6.73 1.50
C ARG A 13 -14.70 -5.68 2.58
N PHE A 14 -13.46 -5.31 2.83
CA PHE A 14 -13.09 -4.50 3.98
C PHE A 14 -12.73 -3.05 3.66
N CYS A 15 -12.20 -2.78 2.46
CA CYS A 15 -11.81 -1.42 2.10
C CYS A 15 -13.00 -0.61 1.60
N ARG A 16 -13.04 0.66 1.99
CA ARG A 16 -14.06 1.62 1.59
C ARG A 16 -13.44 2.69 0.71
N ILE A 17 -14.24 3.28 -0.17
CA ILE A 17 -13.79 4.41 -0.98
C ILE A 17 -13.45 5.57 -0.04
N PRO A 18 -12.20 6.04 -0.03
CA PRO A 18 -11.74 6.99 1.00
C PRO A 18 -12.14 8.43 0.73
N GLU A 19 -12.35 8.79 -0.53
CA GLU A 19 -12.62 10.17 -0.95
C GLU A 19 -13.57 10.24 -2.13
N GLY A 20 -14.14 11.41 -2.36
CA GLY A 20 -14.96 11.72 -3.51
C GLY A 20 -16.45 11.44 -3.30
N ARG A 21 -17.19 11.43 -4.42
CA ARG A 21 -18.65 11.31 -4.43
C ARG A 21 -19.17 10.05 -3.76
N HIS A 22 -18.42 8.97 -3.82
CA HIS A 22 -18.84 7.65 -3.32
C HIS A 22 -18.14 7.24 -2.03
N VAL A 23 -17.60 8.21 -1.28
CA VAL A 23 -16.91 7.95 0.00
C VAL A 23 -17.75 7.06 0.92
N GLY A 24 -17.11 6.08 1.55
CA GLY A 24 -17.75 5.14 2.48
C GLY A 24 -18.40 3.91 1.84
N LYS A 25 -18.61 3.91 0.53
CA LYS A 25 -19.09 2.73 -0.20
C LYS A 25 -17.99 1.68 -0.33
N PRO A 26 -18.33 0.39 -0.47
CA PRO A 26 -17.32 -0.64 -0.73
C PRO A 26 -16.46 -0.32 -1.94
N LEU A 27 -15.15 -0.51 -1.78
CA LEU A 27 -14.21 -0.34 -2.88
C LEU A 27 -14.37 -1.51 -3.86
N ARG A 28 -14.85 -1.23 -5.06
CA ARG A 28 -14.95 -2.20 -6.14
C ARG A 28 -13.83 -2.00 -7.12
N LEU A 29 -13.04 -3.04 -7.32
CA LEU A 29 -11.89 -3.00 -8.22
C LEU A 29 -12.34 -3.06 -9.68
N MET A 30 -11.78 -2.19 -10.51
CA MET A 30 -11.95 -2.24 -11.95
C MET A 30 -11.22 -3.45 -12.53
N LYS A 31 -11.62 -3.88 -13.73
CA LYS A 31 -11.03 -5.07 -14.37
C LYS A 31 -9.50 -5.01 -14.43
N PHE A 32 -8.92 -3.89 -14.86
CA PHE A 32 -7.47 -3.77 -14.98
C PHE A 32 -6.76 -3.82 -13.62
N GLN A 33 -7.40 -3.35 -12.55
CA GLN A 33 -6.86 -3.45 -11.19
C GLN A 33 -6.87 -4.90 -10.70
N ARG A 34 -7.93 -5.63 -10.97
CA ARG A 34 -8.02 -7.06 -10.65
C ARG A 34 -6.98 -7.87 -11.43
N ASP A 35 -6.84 -7.59 -12.72
CA ASP A 35 -5.85 -8.26 -13.58
C ASP A 35 -4.43 -8.00 -13.08
N PHE A 36 -4.13 -6.77 -12.67
CA PHE A 36 -2.84 -6.40 -12.08
C PHE A 36 -2.55 -7.17 -10.78
N ILE A 37 -3.52 -7.24 -9.88
CA ILE A 37 -3.40 -7.99 -8.62
C ILE A 37 -3.16 -9.48 -8.90
N LEU A 38 -3.93 -10.07 -9.79
CA LEU A 38 -3.76 -11.48 -10.16
C LEU A 38 -2.38 -11.75 -10.77
N ALA A 39 -1.91 -10.85 -11.64
CA ALA A 39 -0.59 -10.98 -12.26
C ALA A 39 0.54 -10.95 -11.22
N ILE A 40 0.42 -10.11 -10.19
CA ILE A 40 1.44 -10.01 -9.13
C ILE A 40 1.38 -11.20 -8.17
N TYR A 41 0.21 -11.46 -7.59
CA TYR A 41 0.09 -12.38 -6.46
C TYR A 41 -0.13 -13.83 -6.87
N SER A 42 -0.66 -14.08 -8.06
CA SER A 42 -0.90 -15.43 -8.57
C SER A 42 0.13 -15.89 -9.61
N ASN A 43 1.24 -15.19 -9.74
CA ASN A 43 2.34 -15.57 -10.62
C ASN A 43 3.07 -16.80 -10.05
N PRO A 44 3.07 -17.96 -10.75
CA PRO A 44 3.75 -19.16 -10.25
C PRO A 44 5.25 -19.00 -10.02
N ALA A 45 5.90 -18.14 -10.81
CA ALA A 45 7.34 -17.86 -10.67
C ALA A 45 7.66 -16.89 -9.51
N GLY A 46 6.64 -16.31 -8.87
CA GLY A 46 6.78 -15.23 -7.93
C GLY A 46 7.00 -13.88 -8.62
N THR A 47 6.67 -12.80 -7.93
CA THR A 47 6.87 -11.44 -8.44
C THR A 47 7.71 -10.66 -7.45
N ALA A 48 8.92 -10.32 -7.85
CA ALA A 48 9.80 -9.48 -7.04
C ALA A 48 9.53 -7.99 -7.25
N ARG A 49 9.20 -7.58 -8.48
CA ARG A 49 8.90 -6.18 -8.82
C ARG A 49 7.69 -6.12 -9.75
N ALA A 50 6.89 -5.07 -9.56
CA ALA A 50 5.75 -4.79 -10.43
C ALA A 50 5.68 -3.28 -10.69
N TYR A 51 5.36 -2.93 -11.92
CA TYR A 51 5.22 -1.53 -12.35
C TYR A 51 3.80 -1.30 -12.84
N LEU A 52 3.14 -0.28 -12.29
CA LEU A 52 1.82 0.13 -12.71
C LEU A 52 1.88 1.54 -13.28
N SER A 53 1.69 1.64 -14.59
CA SER A 53 1.58 2.93 -15.29
C SER A 53 0.17 3.11 -15.79
N ILE A 54 -0.54 4.07 -15.22
CA ILE A 54 -1.92 4.40 -15.59
C ILE A 54 -2.10 5.91 -15.62
N ALA A 55 -3.08 6.38 -16.40
CA ALA A 55 -3.42 7.78 -16.47
C ALA A 55 -3.85 8.32 -15.10
N ARG A 56 -3.67 9.62 -14.89
CA ARG A 56 -4.11 10.30 -13.67
C ARG A 56 -5.61 10.10 -13.43
N LYS A 57 -6.04 10.13 -12.18
CA LYS A 57 -7.44 9.99 -11.72
C LYS A 57 -8.07 8.61 -11.97
N ASN A 58 -7.26 7.57 -12.13
CA ASN A 58 -7.73 6.18 -12.26
C ASN A 58 -7.62 5.36 -10.95
N GLY A 59 -7.64 6.02 -9.81
CA GLY A 59 -7.66 5.34 -8.51
C GLY A 59 -6.34 4.68 -8.11
N LYS A 60 -5.21 5.05 -8.71
CA LYS A 60 -3.90 4.45 -8.42
C LYS A 60 -3.55 4.50 -6.93
N THR A 61 -3.65 5.67 -6.31
CA THR A 61 -3.25 5.85 -4.91
C THR A 61 -4.17 5.09 -3.95
N ALA A 62 -5.47 5.04 -4.24
CA ALA A 62 -6.41 4.24 -3.47
C ALA A 62 -6.12 2.74 -3.60
N LEU A 63 -5.78 2.27 -4.80
CA LEU A 63 -5.36 0.88 -5.01
C LEU A 63 -4.10 0.55 -4.20
N ILE A 64 -3.10 1.42 -4.24
CA ILE A 64 -1.86 1.24 -3.48
C ILE A 64 -2.13 1.18 -1.97
N ALA A 65 -2.96 2.07 -1.47
CA ALA A 65 -3.36 2.09 -0.06
C ALA A 65 -4.08 0.78 0.34
N ALA A 66 -4.97 0.28 -0.50
CA ALA A 66 -5.67 -0.98 -0.25
C ALA A 66 -4.70 -2.18 -0.27
N LEU A 67 -3.73 -2.19 -1.17
CA LEU A 67 -2.69 -3.22 -1.21
C LEU A 67 -1.80 -3.18 0.05
N ALA A 68 -1.43 -2.00 0.52
CA ALA A 68 -0.71 -1.85 1.78
C ALA A 68 -1.51 -2.46 2.95
N LEU A 69 -2.81 -2.19 3.04
CA LEU A 69 -3.68 -2.78 4.07
C LEU A 69 -3.78 -4.30 3.96
N ALA A 70 -3.77 -4.86 2.74
CA ALA A 70 -3.75 -6.31 2.54
C ALA A 70 -2.50 -6.96 3.14
N HIS A 71 -1.38 -6.25 3.19
CA HIS A 71 -0.14 -6.70 3.83
C HIS A 71 -0.06 -6.37 5.33
N VAL A 72 -0.81 -5.39 5.80
CA VAL A 72 -0.81 -5.00 7.23
C VAL A 72 -1.74 -5.89 8.05
N VAL A 73 -2.96 -6.12 7.56
CA VAL A 73 -4.01 -6.87 8.30
C VAL A 73 -4.76 -7.89 7.44
N GLY A 74 -4.42 -8.02 6.18
CA GLY A 74 -5.10 -8.89 5.23
C GLY A 74 -4.36 -10.21 5.00
N PRO A 75 -4.68 -10.88 3.88
CA PRO A 75 -4.18 -12.22 3.58
C PRO A 75 -2.66 -12.29 3.35
N GLU A 76 -2.02 -11.14 3.11
CA GLU A 76 -0.58 -11.06 2.88
C GLU A 76 0.21 -10.65 4.14
N ALA A 77 -0.44 -10.47 5.27
CA ALA A 77 0.23 -10.10 6.52
C ALA A 77 1.22 -11.19 6.96
N ARG A 78 2.44 -10.79 7.27
CA ARG A 78 3.50 -11.66 7.79
C ARG A 78 3.93 -11.14 9.15
N GLN A 79 4.04 -12.03 10.11
CA GLN A 79 4.37 -11.68 11.49
C GLN A 79 5.69 -10.91 11.60
N ASN A 80 5.66 -9.82 12.38
CA ASN A 80 6.81 -8.96 12.66
C ASN A 80 7.46 -8.37 11.40
N SER A 81 6.66 -8.09 10.37
CA SER A 81 7.16 -7.55 9.10
C SER A 81 6.89 -6.06 8.97
N GLN A 82 7.52 -5.46 7.97
CA GLN A 82 7.38 -4.04 7.63
C GLN A 82 6.82 -3.87 6.23
N VAL A 83 5.96 -2.87 6.08
CA VAL A 83 5.43 -2.39 4.80
C VAL A 83 5.77 -0.91 4.69
N ILE A 84 6.31 -0.50 3.56
CA ILE A 84 6.76 0.88 3.37
C ILE A 84 6.13 1.45 2.11
N SER A 85 5.64 2.68 2.19
CA SER A 85 5.39 3.51 1.02
C SER A 85 6.40 4.64 0.99
N GLY A 86 6.99 4.86 -0.18
CA GLY A 86 8.02 5.87 -0.38
C GLY A 86 7.70 6.81 -1.52
N ALA A 87 8.13 8.07 -1.38
CA ALA A 87 8.07 9.08 -2.42
C ALA A 87 9.21 10.07 -2.22
N ARG A 88 9.45 10.95 -3.20
CA ARG A 88 10.51 11.94 -3.09
C ARG A 88 10.23 12.98 -2.02
N SER A 89 9.01 13.54 -1.98
CA SER A 89 8.62 14.54 -0.99
C SER A 89 7.82 13.91 0.15
N ARG A 90 7.85 14.58 1.31
CA ARG A 90 7.04 14.19 2.47
C ARG A 90 5.55 14.24 2.18
N GLU A 91 5.09 15.22 1.40
CA GLU A 91 3.69 15.37 1.03
C GLU A 91 3.21 14.20 0.18
N GLN A 92 3.99 13.80 -0.83
CA GLN A 92 3.67 12.64 -1.67
C GLN A 92 3.70 11.33 -0.90
N ALA A 93 4.70 11.12 -0.05
CA ALA A 93 4.77 9.94 0.81
C ALA A 93 3.56 9.83 1.74
N ALA A 94 3.08 10.97 2.24
CA ALA A 94 1.92 11.02 3.13
C ALA A 94 0.58 10.68 2.44
N LEU A 95 0.47 10.77 1.11
CA LEU A 95 -0.79 10.51 0.41
C LEU A 95 -1.29 9.09 0.58
N VAL A 96 -0.42 8.10 0.44
CA VAL A 96 -0.79 6.69 0.64
C VAL A 96 -1.24 6.45 2.07
N PHE A 97 -0.50 6.98 3.05
CA PHE A 97 -0.87 6.89 4.46
C PHE A 97 -2.25 7.51 4.73
N LYS A 98 -2.50 8.72 4.23
CA LYS A 98 -3.77 9.42 4.44
C LYS A 98 -4.96 8.64 3.87
N LEU A 99 -4.81 8.06 2.70
CA LEU A 99 -5.88 7.24 2.11
C LEU A 99 -6.08 5.94 2.88
N ALA A 100 -5.02 5.28 3.31
CA ALA A 100 -5.12 4.09 4.14
C ALA A 100 -5.80 4.40 5.48
N GLU A 101 -5.45 5.50 6.12
CA GLU A 101 -6.10 5.97 7.35
C GLU A 101 -7.59 6.20 7.16
N LYS A 102 -7.97 6.88 6.07
CA LYS A 102 -9.39 7.12 5.74
C LYS A 102 -10.15 5.82 5.51
N MET A 103 -9.56 4.86 4.79
CA MET A 103 -10.16 3.54 4.58
C MET A 103 -10.40 2.81 5.91
N ILE A 104 -9.42 2.86 6.81
CA ILE A 104 -9.54 2.24 8.14
C ILE A 104 -10.67 2.88 8.95
N ARG A 105 -10.70 4.22 9.01
CA ARG A 105 -11.72 4.93 9.78
C ARG A 105 -13.14 4.74 9.25
N LEU A 106 -13.29 4.45 7.97
CA LEU A 106 -14.59 4.15 7.34
C LEU A 106 -15.02 2.68 7.48
N SER A 107 -14.13 1.80 7.94
CA SER A 107 -14.39 0.37 8.10
C SER A 107 -14.29 -0.02 9.59
N PRO A 108 -15.41 -0.31 10.26
CA PRO A 108 -15.37 -0.74 11.65
C PRO A 108 -14.51 -1.98 11.89
N GLU A 109 -14.49 -2.90 10.95
CA GLU A 109 -13.68 -4.12 11.05
C GLU A 109 -12.18 -3.79 10.99
N LEU A 110 -11.75 -2.95 10.03
CA LEU A 110 -10.35 -2.55 9.94
C LEU A 110 -9.91 -1.72 11.13
N SER A 111 -10.78 -0.83 11.65
CA SER A 111 -10.48 0.01 12.81
C SER A 111 -10.10 -0.80 14.06
N ARG A 112 -10.68 -1.98 14.22
CA ARG A 112 -10.38 -2.87 15.37
C ARG A 112 -9.08 -3.63 15.23
N LEU A 113 -8.57 -3.75 14.00
CA LEU A 113 -7.40 -4.58 13.68
C LEU A 113 -6.09 -3.81 13.69
N VAL A 114 -6.13 -2.48 13.77
CA VAL A 114 -4.94 -1.63 13.64
C VAL A 114 -4.86 -0.55 14.73
N LYS A 115 -3.62 -0.09 14.95
CA LYS A 115 -3.31 1.13 15.68
C LYS A 115 -2.73 2.14 14.70
N ILE A 116 -3.26 3.36 14.70
CA ILE A 116 -2.79 4.46 13.83
C ILE A 116 -2.04 5.47 14.69
N VAL A 117 -0.86 5.88 14.23
CA VAL A 117 -0.06 6.97 14.81
C VAL A 117 0.12 8.04 13.72
N PRO A 118 -0.81 9.00 13.59
CA PRO A 118 -0.79 9.97 12.50
C PRO A 118 0.46 10.85 12.45
N SER A 119 0.99 11.23 13.62
CA SER A 119 2.21 12.04 13.72
C SER A 119 3.44 11.37 13.10
N HIS A 120 3.50 10.05 13.11
CA HIS A 120 4.58 9.26 12.50
C HIS A 120 4.21 8.66 11.15
N LYS A 121 3.00 8.91 10.66
CA LYS A 121 2.46 8.30 9.43
C LYS A 121 2.60 6.77 9.45
N GLN A 122 2.21 6.20 10.58
CA GLN A 122 2.41 4.79 10.89
C GLN A 122 1.08 4.10 11.18
N ILE A 123 0.94 2.88 10.69
CA ILE A 123 -0.19 1.99 10.97
C ILE A 123 0.39 0.63 11.39
N THR A 124 -0.06 0.12 12.53
CA THR A 124 0.37 -1.19 13.02
C THR A 124 -0.81 -2.16 13.00
N GLY A 125 -0.66 -3.28 12.31
CA GLY A 125 -1.59 -4.40 12.37
C GLY A 125 -1.37 -5.17 13.66
N LEU A 126 -2.39 -5.25 14.52
CA LEU A 126 -2.23 -5.75 15.88
C LEU A 126 -1.99 -7.25 15.96
N ALA A 127 -2.68 -8.05 15.13
CA ALA A 127 -2.63 -9.51 15.20
C ALA A 127 -1.26 -10.08 14.85
N MET A 128 -0.63 -9.57 13.78
CA MET A 128 0.65 -10.07 13.24
C MET A 128 1.81 -9.12 13.52
N ASN A 129 1.57 -8.00 14.22
CA ASN A 129 2.56 -6.97 14.47
C ASN A 129 3.25 -6.52 13.17
N VAL A 130 2.46 -6.17 12.16
CA VAL A 130 2.95 -5.62 10.91
C VAL A 130 2.94 -4.10 10.99
N GLU A 131 4.07 -3.48 10.74
CA GLU A 131 4.21 -2.03 10.78
C GLU A 131 4.24 -1.46 9.35
N TYR A 132 3.28 -0.59 9.06
CA TYR A 132 3.31 0.24 7.85
C TYR A 132 3.84 1.63 8.20
N ARG A 133 4.73 2.15 7.37
CA ARG A 133 5.26 3.50 7.51
C ARG A 133 5.41 4.18 6.14
N ALA A 134 5.01 5.46 6.08
CA ALA A 134 5.31 6.32 4.94
C ALA A 134 6.66 7.01 5.17
N ILE A 135 7.54 6.94 4.18
CA ILE A 135 8.88 7.55 4.23
C ILE A 135 9.11 8.43 2.99
N SER A 136 10.03 9.39 3.10
CA SER A 136 10.42 10.23 1.99
C SER A 136 11.94 10.26 1.82
N ALA A 137 12.41 10.51 0.59
CA ALA A 137 13.82 10.69 0.30
C ALA A 137 14.44 11.86 1.09
N GLU A 138 13.65 12.91 1.34
CA GLU A 138 14.08 14.09 2.09
C GLU A 138 14.43 13.78 3.55
N ALA A 139 13.86 12.72 4.12
CA ALA A 139 14.08 12.38 5.52
C ALA A 139 15.36 11.56 5.78
N GLY A 140 16.03 11.07 4.75
CA GLY A 140 17.26 10.28 4.87
C GLY A 140 17.09 8.96 5.66
N THR A 141 15.86 8.46 5.81
CA THR A 141 15.51 7.38 6.72
C THR A 141 15.40 6.00 6.09
N ALA A 142 15.80 5.86 4.83
CA ALA A 142 15.61 4.61 4.09
C ALA A 142 16.65 3.52 4.41
N HIS A 143 17.76 3.84 5.03
CA HIS A 143 18.80 2.88 5.36
C HIS A 143 18.42 1.95 6.53
N GLY A 144 18.72 0.68 6.40
CA GLY A 144 18.46 -0.33 7.43
C GLY A 144 17.02 -0.88 7.43
N LEU A 145 16.24 -0.61 6.39
CA LEU A 145 14.90 -1.14 6.22
C LEU A 145 14.91 -2.48 5.48
N SER A 146 14.05 -3.39 5.87
CA SER A 146 13.88 -4.69 5.21
C SER A 146 12.39 -4.99 5.03
N PRO A 147 11.70 -4.24 4.17
CA PRO A 147 10.26 -4.40 4.00
C PRO A 147 9.90 -5.67 3.22
N VAL A 148 8.77 -6.28 3.56
CA VAL A 148 8.15 -7.35 2.75
C VAL A 148 7.40 -6.79 1.56
N LEU A 149 7.01 -5.53 1.63
CA LEU A 149 6.42 -4.77 0.54
C LEU A 149 6.92 -3.33 0.61
N ALA A 150 7.50 -2.85 -0.47
CA ALA A 150 7.82 -1.45 -0.68
C ALA A 150 7.01 -0.92 -1.86
N ILE A 151 6.30 0.18 -1.64
CA ILE A 151 5.48 0.84 -2.64
C ILE A 151 6.11 2.20 -2.94
N LEU A 152 6.55 2.40 -4.17
CA LEU A 152 7.15 3.64 -4.61
C LEU A 152 6.18 4.36 -5.57
N ASP A 153 5.66 5.50 -5.14
CA ASP A 153 4.78 6.31 -5.98
C ASP A 153 5.58 7.29 -6.83
N GLU A 154 5.09 7.53 -8.04
CA GLU A 154 5.69 8.46 -9.01
C GLU A 154 7.16 8.20 -9.35
N VAL A 155 7.52 6.93 -9.55
CA VAL A 155 8.89 6.51 -9.92
C VAL A 155 9.41 7.22 -11.18
N GLY A 156 8.53 7.63 -12.09
CA GLY A 156 8.88 8.39 -13.29
C GLY A 156 9.51 9.76 -13.03
N GLN A 157 9.44 10.28 -11.80
CA GLN A 157 10.11 11.53 -11.40
C GLN A 157 11.56 11.31 -10.95
N ILE A 158 12.00 10.07 -10.86
CA ILE A 158 13.39 9.71 -10.51
C ILE A 158 14.30 10.14 -11.66
N LYS A 159 15.31 10.94 -11.34
CA LYS A 159 16.30 11.41 -12.31
C LYS A 159 17.51 10.48 -12.30
N GLY A 160 17.80 9.86 -13.44
CA GLY A 160 18.97 9.02 -13.64
C GLY A 160 18.70 7.52 -13.50
N PRO A 161 19.67 6.68 -13.92
CA PRO A 161 19.53 5.22 -13.90
C PRO A 161 19.65 4.61 -12.50
N GLN A 162 20.19 5.36 -11.55
CA GLN A 162 20.33 4.95 -10.15
C GLN A 162 19.81 6.04 -9.23
N ASP A 163 18.98 5.68 -8.28
CA ASP A 163 18.48 6.57 -7.24
C ASP A 163 18.75 5.92 -5.88
N ALA A 164 19.59 6.56 -5.07
CA ALA A 164 20.00 6.05 -3.77
C ALA A 164 18.83 5.75 -2.82
N PHE A 165 17.72 6.46 -2.96
CA PHE A 165 16.52 6.20 -2.16
C PHE A 165 15.83 4.91 -2.58
N VAL A 166 15.72 4.64 -3.88
CA VAL A 166 15.15 3.39 -4.40
C VAL A 166 16.05 2.21 -4.03
N GLU A 167 17.37 2.35 -4.23
CA GLU A 167 18.34 1.31 -3.89
C GLU A 167 18.33 0.97 -2.39
N ALA A 168 18.13 1.95 -1.52
CA ALA A 168 18.08 1.72 -0.06
C ALA A 168 16.83 0.96 0.39
N ILE A 169 15.77 0.95 -0.43
CA ILE A 169 14.51 0.25 -0.14
C ILE A 169 14.48 -1.15 -0.78
N GLU A 170 15.19 -1.33 -1.89
CA GLU A 170 15.28 -2.62 -2.58
C GLU A 170 16.19 -3.60 -1.85
#